data_208e0d07bfb195794438c7d4c5a82ae0
#
_entry.id   208e0d07bfb195794438c7d4c5a82ae0
#
_cell.length_a   1.000
_cell.length_b   1.000
_cell.length_c   1.000
_cell.angle_alpha   90.00
_cell.angle_beta   90.00
_cell.angle_gamma   90.00
#
_symmetry.space_group_name_H-M   'P 1'
#
loop_
_entity.id
_entity.type
_entity.pdbx_description
1 polymer ?
#
loop_
_entity_poly.entity_id
_entity_poly.type
_entity_poly.pdbx_seq_one_letter_code
_entity_poly.pdbx_strand_id
1 'polypeptide(L)'
;MAKNNAKGRKKTASFVALPKYLINSPKYQGLRGNSVKLLTQIAEQYNGGNNGDLQASFSILKHKGWKSSETLDGAIKELLESGFLVKTRQGYFPNICSLYGLTWQPLDVSEKYDDSSLIGKVLAWWK
;
A
#
# COMPACT_ATOMS: atom_id res chain seq x y z
N MET A 1 23.71 26.71 1.27
CA MET A 1 23.38 26.30 1.39
C MET A 1 22.98 25.85 1.25
N ALA A 2 23.02 25.89 0.77
CA ALA A 2 22.75 25.57 0.76
C ALA A 2 22.43 25.26 0.42
N LYS A 3 22.66 25.47 -0.03
CA LYS A 3 22.51 25.26 -0.29
C LYS A 3 22.18 24.76 -0.62
N ASN A 4 22.25 24.99 -1.16
CA ASN A 4 21.99 24.62 -1.36
C ASN A 4 21.69 24.38 -1.95
N ASN A 5 21.73 24.72 -2.47
CA ASN A 5 21.46 24.62 -2.82
C ASN A 5 21.21 24.83 -3.32
N ALA A 6 21.42 25.27 -3.91
CA ALA A 6 21.24 25.54 -4.16
C ALA A 6 21.14 25.52 -4.67
N LYS A 7 21.32 25.94 -5.02
CA LYS A 7 21.11 25.71 -5.28
C LYS A 7 20.79 25.14 -5.20
N GLY A 8 21.18 25.61 -5.43
CA GLY A 8 20.91 24.87 -5.40
C GLY A 8 20.12 24.35 -5.13
N ARG A 9 20.24 23.88 -5.36
CA ARG A 9 19.06 23.37 -5.18
C ARG A 9 18.90 22.24 -4.30
N LYS A 10 18.16 22.35 -3.45
CA LYS A 10 17.99 21.39 -2.44
C LYS A 10 16.89 20.41 -2.80
N LYS A 11 17.16 19.13 -2.74
CA LYS A 11 16.16 18.12 -3.01
C LYS A 11 15.26 17.91 -1.82
N THR A 12 13.96 17.77 -2.07
CA THR A 12 12.99 17.38 -1.06
C THR A 12 13.11 15.87 -0.82
N ALA A 13 13.04 15.45 0.43
CA ALA A 13 13.03 14.04 0.77
C ALA A 13 11.75 13.38 0.24
N SER A 14 11.85 12.12 -0.15
CA SER A 14 10.68 11.34 -0.52
C SER A 14 9.77 11.15 0.69
N PHE A 15 8.47 11.05 0.46
CA PHE A 15 7.51 10.92 1.54
C PHE A 15 6.33 10.04 1.10
N VAL A 16 5.59 9.56 2.10
CA VAL A 16 4.37 8.79 1.87
C VAL A 16 3.18 9.72 2.10
N ALA A 17 2.31 9.82 1.10
CA ALA A 17 1.13 10.69 1.19
C ALA A 17 -0.09 9.88 1.61
N LEU A 18 -0.63 10.20 2.78
CA LEU A 18 -1.91 9.66 3.24
C LEU A 18 -2.88 10.83 3.33
N PRO A 19 -3.99 10.80 2.58
CA PRO A 19 -4.94 11.92 2.61
C PRO A 19 -5.52 12.12 4.01
N LYS A 20 -5.71 13.37 4.39
CA LYS A 20 -6.27 13.66 5.72
C LYS A 20 -7.68 13.09 5.86
N TYR A 21 -8.48 13.12 4.79
CA TYR A 21 -9.83 12.57 4.85
C TYR A 21 -9.83 11.07 5.13
N LEU A 22 -8.79 10.36 4.71
CA LEU A 22 -8.66 8.94 4.97
C LEU A 22 -8.32 8.70 6.45
N ILE A 23 -7.34 9.45 6.97
CA ILE A 23 -6.90 9.33 8.36
C ILE A 23 -8.05 9.66 9.32
N ASN A 24 -8.91 10.59 8.94
CA ASN A 24 -10.03 11.00 9.77
C ASN A 24 -11.28 10.14 9.58
N SER A 25 -11.22 9.12 8.71
CA SER A 25 -12.37 8.24 8.51
C SER A 25 -12.57 7.33 9.73
N PRO A 26 -13.83 6.98 10.05
CA PRO A 26 -14.08 6.05 11.17
C PRO A 26 -13.39 4.70 10.98
N LYS A 27 -13.31 4.19 9.77
CA LYS A 27 -12.66 2.90 9.52
C LYS A 27 -11.18 2.95 9.81
N TYR A 28 -10.50 4.04 9.43
CA TYR A 28 -9.08 4.18 9.73
C TYR A 28 -8.86 4.26 11.23
N GLN A 29 -9.69 5.05 11.92
CA GLN A 29 -9.56 5.23 13.37
C GLN A 29 -9.80 3.93 14.13
N GLY A 30 -10.55 3.01 13.55
CA GLY A 30 -10.80 1.70 14.16
C GLY A 30 -9.76 0.63 13.83
N LEU A 31 -8.77 0.94 12.98
CA LEU A 31 -7.75 -0.05 12.63
C LEU A 31 -6.82 -0.35 13.81
N ARG A 32 -6.39 -1.61 13.89
CA ARG A 32 -5.35 -1.97 14.85
C ARG A 32 -4.02 -1.39 14.41
N GLY A 33 -3.11 -1.19 15.38
CA GLY A 33 -1.82 -0.57 15.10
C GLY A 33 -1.00 -1.31 14.05
N ASN A 34 -1.03 -2.65 14.06
CA ASN A 34 -0.32 -3.44 13.05
C ASN A 34 -0.85 -3.17 11.64
N SER A 35 -2.15 -2.96 11.51
CA SER A 35 -2.74 -2.66 10.20
C SER A 35 -2.34 -1.28 9.72
N VAL A 36 -2.29 -0.28 10.60
CA VAL A 36 -1.81 1.05 10.25
C VAL A 36 -0.34 0.99 9.81
N LYS A 37 0.48 0.25 10.56
CA LYS A 37 1.88 0.05 10.20
C LYS A 37 2.01 -0.57 8.81
N LEU A 38 1.24 -1.62 8.53
CA LEU A 38 1.29 -2.28 7.23
C LEU A 38 0.83 -1.35 6.13
N LEU A 39 -0.26 -0.60 6.36
CA LEU A 39 -0.78 0.31 5.34
C LEU A 39 0.27 1.34 4.93
N THR A 40 1.01 1.90 5.89
CA THR A 40 2.06 2.85 5.57
C THR A 40 3.20 2.19 4.81
N GLN A 41 3.54 0.94 5.14
CA GLN A 41 4.62 0.23 4.46
C GLN A 41 4.24 -0.17 3.04
N ILE A 42 2.99 -0.51 2.79
CA ILE A 42 2.53 -0.77 1.44
C ILE A 42 2.45 0.53 0.64
N ALA A 43 1.91 1.59 1.25
CA ALA A 43 1.82 2.89 0.59
C ALA A 43 3.20 3.45 0.24
N GLU A 44 4.21 3.10 1.01
CA GLU A 44 5.58 3.55 0.77
C GLU A 44 6.13 2.99 -0.56
N GLN A 45 5.59 1.87 -1.03
CA GLN A 45 6.01 1.28 -2.30
C GLN A 45 5.43 2.01 -3.51
N TYR A 46 4.37 2.80 -3.32
CA TYR A 46 3.70 3.48 -4.42
C TYR A 46 4.59 4.60 -4.97
N ASN A 47 4.80 4.59 -6.29
CA ASN A 47 5.68 5.57 -6.96
C ASN A 47 4.95 6.46 -7.96
N GLY A 48 3.60 6.42 -7.99
CA GLY A 48 2.80 7.19 -8.93
C GLY A 48 2.38 6.43 -10.17
N GLY A 49 2.94 5.25 -10.41
CA GLY A 49 2.62 4.46 -11.61
C GLY A 49 2.47 2.97 -11.37
N ASN A 50 2.54 2.52 -10.13
CA ASN A 50 2.54 1.09 -9.81
C ASN A 50 1.42 0.69 -8.86
N ASN A 51 0.34 1.48 -8.74
CA ASN A 51 -0.73 1.11 -7.85
C ASN A 51 -1.45 -0.14 -8.35
N GLY A 52 -1.47 -1.17 -7.53
CA GLY A 52 -1.97 -2.49 -7.89
C GLY A 52 -0.84 -3.52 -7.99
N ASP A 53 0.41 -3.08 -8.07
CA ASP A 53 1.58 -3.96 -8.14
C ASP A 53 2.41 -3.84 -6.86
N LEU A 54 1.73 -3.72 -5.72
CA LEU A 54 2.36 -3.55 -4.42
C LEU A 54 2.36 -4.88 -3.67
N GLN A 55 3.35 -5.09 -2.81
CA GLN A 55 3.55 -6.37 -2.16
C GLN A 55 3.41 -6.29 -0.65
N ALA A 56 3.00 -7.42 -0.05
CA ALA A 56 2.93 -7.58 1.39
C ALA A 56 3.50 -8.94 1.80
N SER A 57 4.53 -9.40 1.09
CA SER A 57 5.12 -10.72 1.39
C SER A 57 5.98 -10.66 2.65
N PHE A 58 5.90 -11.71 3.46
CA PHE A 58 6.66 -11.80 4.70
C PHE A 58 8.16 -11.81 4.44
N SER A 59 8.60 -12.41 3.34
CA SER A 59 10.03 -12.47 2.99
C SER A 59 10.65 -11.07 2.90
N ILE A 60 9.85 -10.08 2.51
CA ILE A 60 10.31 -8.68 2.43
C ILE A 60 10.06 -7.97 3.76
N LEU A 61 8.86 -8.11 4.31
CA LEU A 61 8.43 -7.33 5.46
C LEU A 61 9.09 -7.78 6.77
N LYS A 62 9.60 -9.01 6.83
CA LYS A 62 10.35 -9.45 8.02
C LYS A 62 11.56 -8.55 8.28
N HIS A 63 12.08 -7.89 7.25
CA HIS A 63 13.19 -6.95 7.40
C HIS A 63 12.71 -5.55 7.79
N LYS A 64 11.41 -5.35 7.94
CA LYS A 64 10.81 -4.06 8.28
C LYS A 64 9.98 -4.13 9.56
N GLY A 65 10.41 -4.99 10.47
CA GLY A 65 9.80 -5.04 11.80
C GLY A 65 8.66 -6.04 11.96
N TRP A 66 8.47 -6.96 11.01
CA TRP A 66 7.47 -8.00 11.14
C TRP A 66 8.15 -9.29 11.57
N LYS A 67 7.68 -9.88 12.68
CA LYS A 67 8.30 -11.04 13.28
C LYS A 67 7.54 -12.33 13.02
N SER A 68 6.28 -12.24 12.64
CA SER A 68 5.41 -13.40 12.47
C SER A 68 4.58 -13.22 11.21
N SER A 69 4.55 -14.27 10.38
CA SER A 69 3.70 -14.24 9.18
C SER A 69 2.23 -14.22 9.56
N GLU A 70 1.86 -14.82 10.69
CA GLU A 70 0.48 -14.82 11.15
C GLU A 70 0.00 -13.42 11.52
N THR A 71 0.84 -12.64 12.20
CA THR A 71 0.52 -11.26 12.54
C THR A 71 0.37 -10.41 11.28
N LEU A 72 1.28 -10.63 10.32
CA LEU A 72 1.20 -9.94 9.04
C LEU A 72 -0.08 -10.30 8.30
N ASP A 73 -0.43 -11.58 8.23
CA ASP A 73 -1.63 -12.03 7.54
C ASP A 73 -2.90 -11.43 8.16
N GLY A 74 -2.92 -11.30 9.49
CA GLY A 74 -4.04 -10.66 10.19
C GLY A 74 -4.18 -9.18 9.81
N ALA A 75 -3.07 -8.48 9.66
CA ALA A 75 -3.08 -7.09 9.24
C ALA A 75 -3.56 -6.95 7.79
N ILE A 76 -3.07 -7.82 6.90
CA ILE A 76 -3.52 -7.83 5.51
C ILE A 76 -5.04 -8.05 5.46
N LYS A 77 -5.53 -9.03 6.21
CA LYS A 77 -6.95 -9.35 6.23
C LYS A 77 -7.79 -8.15 6.69
N GLU A 78 -7.34 -7.48 7.75
CA GLU A 78 -8.08 -6.31 8.24
C GLU A 78 -8.11 -5.20 7.21
N LEU A 79 -7.01 -4.94 6.52
CA LEU A 79 -6.95 -3.88 5.52
C LEU A 79 -7.83 -4.21 4.30
N LEU A 80 -7.90 -5.49 3.92
CA LEU A 80 -8.79 -5.90 2.84
C LEU A 80 -10.26 -5.77 3.26
N GLU A 81 -10.61 -6.22 4.47
CA GLU A 81 -11.97 -6.16 4.96
C GLU A 81 -12.45 -4.74 5.20
N SER A 82 -11.54 -3.86 5.61
CA SER A 82 -11.86 -2.45 5.85
C SER A 82 -11.88 -1.64 4.55
N GLY A 83 -11.45 -2.23 3.44
CA GLY A 83 -11.52 -1.59 2.15
C GLY A 83 -10.38 -0.65 1.80
N PHE A 84 -9.30 -0.63 2.59
CA PHE A 84 -8.13 0.22 2.30
C PHE A 84 -7.24 -0.38 1.23
N LEU A 85 -7.24 -1.70 1.10
CA LEU A 85 -6.48 -2.42 0.08
C LEU A 85 -7.42 -3.23 -0.78
N VAL A 86 -7.00 -3.44 -2.03
CA VAL A 86 -7.62 -4.42 -2.92
C VAL A 86 -6.53 -5.41 -3.32
N LYS A 87 -6.88 -6.69 -3.39
CA LYS A 87 -5.99 -7.72 -3.90
C LYS A 87 -6.17 -7.79 -5.40
N THR A 88 -5.14 -7.40 -6.15
CA THR A 88 -5.19 -7.36 -7.61
C THR A 88 -4.77 -8.67 -8.25
N ARG A 89 -4.00 -9.47 -7.52
CA ARG A 89 -3.59 -10.80 -7.97
C ARG A 89 -3.50 -11.73 -6.78
N GLN A 90 -4.12 -12.89 -6.88
CA GLN A 90 -3.96 -13.96 -5.89
C GLN A 90 -2.66 -14.69 -6.18
N GLY A 91 -1.78 -14.70 -5.19
CA GLY A 91 -0.53 -15.43 -5.30
C GLY A 91 -0.73 -16.94 -5.20
N TYR A 92 0.25 -17.68 -5.68
CA TYR A 92 0.26 -19.13 -5.55
C TYR A 92 1.69 -19.66 -5.54
N PHE A 93 1.85 -20.79 -4.89
CA PHE A 93 3.13 -21.46 -4.76
C PHE A 93 3.61 -21.96 -6.15
N PRO A 94 4.92 -21.92 -6.44
CA PRO A 94 5.97 -21.55 -5.51
C PRO A 94 6.43 -20.09 -5.58
N ASN A 95 6.22 -19.36 -6.69
CA ASN A 95 6.93 -18.12 -6.92
C ASN A 95 6.04 -16.91 -7.25
N ILE A 96 4.73 -17.08 -7.17
CA ILE A 96 3.81 -15.99 -7.51
C ILE A 96 3.26 -15.39 -6.24
N CYS A 97 3.67 -14.16 -5.93
CA CYS A 97 3.15 -13.46 -4.74
C CYS A 97 1.84 -12.76 -5.05
N SER A 98 1.03 -12.57 -4.01
CA SER A 98 -0.17 -11.74 -4.12
C SER A 98 0.24 -10.29 -4.33
N LEU A 99 -0.57 -9.55 -5.08
CA LEU A 99 -0.37 -8.13 -5.32
C LEU A 99 -1.56 -7.33 -4.81
N TYR A 100 -1.28 -6.09 -4.44
CA TYR A 100 -2.26 -5.23 -3.79
C TYR A 100 -2.23 -3.84 -4.38
N GLY A 101 -3.35 -3.13 -4.21
CA GLY A 101 -3.45 -1.73 -4.57
C GLY A 101 -4.08 -0.91 -3.45
N LEU A 102 -3.78 0.38 -3.47
CA LEU A 102 -4.36 1.37 -2.56
C LEU A 102 -5.71 1.81 -3.13
N THR A 103 -6.76 1.82 -2.30
CA THR A 103 -8.10 2.09 -2.82
C THR A 103 -8.42 3.58 -2.93
N TRP A 104 -7.54 4.46 -2.46
CA TRP A 104 -7.72 5.91 -2.61
C TRP A 104 -6.96 6.49 -3.80
N GLN A 105 -6.29 5.64 -4.58
CA GLN A 105 -5.60 6.03 -5.80
C GLN A 105 -6.15 5.19 -6.95
N PRO A 106 -6.14 5.70 -8.20
CA PRO A 106 -6.53 4.88 -9.34
C PRO A 106 -5.57 3.69 -9.49
N LEU A 107 -6.12 2.53 -9.87
CA LEU A 107 -5.28 1.39 -10.18
C LEU A 107 -4.59 1.61 -11.51
N ASP A 108 -3.30 1.35 -11.52
CA ASP A 108 -2.48 1.55 -12.71
C ASP A 108 -2.53 0.32 -13.62
N VAL A 109 -2.18 0.50 -14.88
CA VAL A 109 -2.23 -0.57 -15.88
C VAL A 109 -1.19 -1.63 -15.56
N SER A 110 -1.59 -2.90 -15.59
CA SER A 110 -0.68 -4.04 -15.46
C SER A 110 -1.35 -5.28 -16.02
N GLU A 111 -0.55 -6.11 -16.66
CA GLU A 111 -1.03 -7.40 -17.16
C GLU A 111 -1.05 -8.47 -16.08
N LYS A 112 -0.59 -8.15 -14.88
CA LYS A 112 -0.48 -9.11 -13.78
C LYS A 112 -1.78 -9.35 -13.04
N TYR A 113 -2.78 -8.49 -13.22
CA TYR A 113 -4.00 -8.52 -12.40
C TYR A 113 -4.93 -9.65 -12.82
N ASP A 114 -5.60 -10.25 -11.84
CA ASP A 114 -6.63 -11.26 -12.09
C ASP A 114 -7.86 -10.65 -12.77
N ASP A 115 -8.17 -9.39 -12.42
CA ASP A 115 -9.33 -8.68 -12.98
C ASP A 115 -8.89 -7.29 -13.41
N SER A 116 -8.85 -7.07 -14.72
CA SER A 116 -8.42 -5.78 -15.28
C SER A 116 -9.53 -4.73 -15.29
N SER A 117 -10.75 -5.08 -14.92
CA SER A 117 -11.89 -4.14 -15.00
C SER A 117 -11.76 -2.98 -14.02
N LEU A 118 -10.91 -3.11 -12.98
CA LEU A 118 -10.72 -2.07 -11.97
C LEU A 118 -9.66 -1.04 -12.34
N ILE A 119 -8.92 -1.27 -13.43
CA ILE A 119 -7.86 -0.35 -13.85
C ILE A 119 -8.44 1.04 -14.09
N GLY A 120 -7.73 2.06 -13.58
CA GLY A 120 -8.12 3.45 -13.72
C GLY A 120 -9.18 3.92 -12.75
N LYS A 121 -9.67 3.06 -11.88
CA LYS A 121 -10.74 3.40 -10.94
C LYS A 121 -10.19 3.66 -9.54
N VAL A 122 -10.75 4.68 -8.88
CA VAL A 122 -10.54 4.91 -7.45
C VAL A 122 -11.65 4.17 -6.73
N LEU A 123 -11.31 3.10 -6.02
CA LEU A 123 -12.31 2.19 -5.46
C LEU A 123 -12.98 2.75 -4.20
N ALA A 124 -12.21 3.42 -3.36
CA ALA A 124 -12.67 4.09 -2.13
C ALA A 124 -13.55 3.20 -1.23
N TRP A 125 -13.22 1.91 -1.16
CA TRP A 125 -14.03 0.92 -0.41
C TRP A 125 -14.01 1.15 1.10
N TRP A 126 -13.08 1.96 1.58
CA TRP A 126 -12.95 2.30 2.99
C TRP A 126 -13.96 3.35 3.45
N LYS A 127 -14.63 3.98 2.54
CA LYS A 127 -15.62 5.01 2.86
C LYS A 127 -16.83 4.43 3.58
#